data_3eb1ea134fb9c7d8ba3141d7aaed4cf1
#
_entry.id   3eb1ea134fb9c7d8ba3141d7aaed4cf1
#
_cell.length_a   1.000
_cell.length_b   1.000
_cell.length_c   1.000
_cell.angle_alpha   90.00
_cell.angle_beta   90.00
_cell.angle_gamma   90.00
#
_symmetry.space_group_name_H-M   'P 1'
#
loop_
_entity.id
_entity.type
_entity.pdbx_description
1 polymer ?
#
loop_
_entity_poly.entity_id
_entity_poly.type
_entity_poly.pdbx_seq_one_letter_code
_entity_poly.pdbx_strand_id
1 'polypeptide(L)'
;MELTKFLAALAVFLPIVYGAPTQAANNLHPEILAAMKRDLGLDAEQANVLVAREIKATEVIEQLRTLAGNSFGGAWLVDGELNVAVTDEALTSDVTATGATPLVVSNSLSKLEEAKAALDKIDIAQTLDKRSEETGIAAYYVDVAANKLVLEALAGSTAQAEELAKQVGLVESEFEVHTVEEMPSTFATVRGGDAYYINNSARCSVGFSVTTGFVSAGHCGSSGAAATTTSGASLGTFAGSVFPGNGDYSYIRGSSGNTFSGTINNYSGGTIAVAGSTASAVGASICRSGSTTGVHCGTVRALGATVTYSQGRVTGLTQTNVCAEPGDSGGSFYSGSQAQGVTSGGSGDCTSGGTTYFQPVNEILSAYGLTLVRG
;
A
#
# COMPACT_ATOMS: atom_id res chain seq x y z
N MET A 1 -28.97 75.83 20.86
CA MET A 1 -29.84 75.10 19.89
C MET A 1 -28.89 74.57 18.83
N GLU A 2 -28.28 73.40 19.13
CA GLU A 2 -27.35 72.70 18.21
C GLU A 2 -27.90 71.31 17.95
N LEU A 3 -28.12 71.04 16.69
CA LEU A 3 -28.64 69.81 16.16
C LEU A 3 -27.47 68.84 15.93
N THR A 4 -27.27 67.89 16.83
CA THR A 4 -26.31 66.79 16.65
C THR A 4 -26.88 65.78 15.62
N LYS A 5 -26.25 65.70 14.46
CA LYS A 5 -26.54 64.73 13.41
C LYS A 5 -25.97 63.38 13.80
N PHE A 6 -26.86 62.43 14.10
CA PHE A 6 -26.52 61.00 14.13
C PHE A 6 -26.36 60.50 12.69
N LEU A 7 -25.14 60.25 12.27
CA LEU A 7 -24.83 59.41 11.09
C LEU A 7 -24.92 57.93 11.52
N ALA A 8 -26.05 57.30 11.23
CA ALA A 8 -26.13 55.86 11.26
C ALA A 8 -25.38 55.30 10.03
N ALA A 9 -24.22 54.72 10.27
CA ALA A 9 -23.52 53.91 9.24
C ALA A 9 -24.31 52.61 9.04
N LEU A 10 -25.05 52.57 7.95
CA LEU A 10 -25.70 51.35 7.46
C LEU A 10 -24.56 50.47 6.89
N ALA A 11 -24.05 49.53 7.69
CA ALA A 11 -23.21 48.42 7.17
C ALA A 11 -24.13 47.54 6.31
N VAL A 12 -24.03 47.67 5.02
CA VAL A 12 -24.64 46.74 4.08
C VAL A 12 -23.78 45.49 4.10
N PHE A 13 -24.18 44.52 4.91
CA PHE A 13 -23.71 43.14 4.77
C PHE A 13 -24.30 42.57 3.47
N LEU A 14 -23.48 42.58 2.41
CA LEU A 14 -23.77 41.76 1.25
C LEU A 14 -23.48 40.31 1.67
N PRO A 15 -24.44 39.39 1.52
CA PRO A 15 -24.14 37.97 1.71
C PRO A 15 -23.08 37.60 0.70
N ILE A 16 -21.94 37.08 1.18
CA ILE A 16 -20.98 36.45 0.31
C ILE A 16 -21.63 35.15 -0.17
N VAL A 17 -22.35 35.25 -1.25
CA VAL A 17 -22.82 34.08 -1.99
C VAL A 17 -21.55 33.36 -2.43
N TYR A 18 -21.43 32.10 -2.08
CA TYR A 18 -20.44 31.17 -2.62
C TYR A 18 -20.68 30.99 -4.13
N GLY A 19 -20.39 31.99 -4.92
CA GLY A 19 -20.73 32.02 -6.32
C GLY A 19 -20.18 33.25 -7.01
N ALA A 20 -18.89 33.22 -7.25
CA ALA A 20 -18.13 33.66 -8.42
C ALA A 20 -16.65 33.55 -8.09
N PRO A 21 -15.83 32.86 -8.85
CA PRO A 21 -14.39 32.80 -8.64
C PRO A 21 -13.82 34.20 -8.94
N THR A 22 -13.35 34.91 -7.93
CA THR A 22 -12.44 36.02 -8.14
C THR A 22 -11.14 35.44 -8.70
N GLN A 23 -10.65 36.03 -9.78
CA GLN A 23 -9.47 35.68 -10.57
C GLN A 23 -8.18 35.43 -9.75
N ALA A 24 -8.08 34.29 -9.10
CA ALA A 24 -6.83 33.80 -8.50
C ALA A 24 -6.79 32.26 -8.50
N ALA A 25 -7.53 31.61 -9.36
CA ALA A 25 -7.27 30.19 -9.66
C ALA A 25 -6.01 30.15 -10.52
N ASN A 26 -4.84 30.02 -9.91
CA ASN A 26 -3.66 29.59 -10.62
C ASN A 26 -4.06 28.31 -11.35
N ASN A 27 -3.88 28.27 -12.67
CA ASN A 27 -4.21 27.09 -13.46
C ASN A 27 -3.50 25.89 -12.83
N LEU A 28 -4.28 24.89 -12.43
CA LEU A 28 -3.76 23.63 -11.92
C LEU A 28 -2.82 23.02 -12.96
N HIS A 29 -1.79 22.33 -12.50
CA HIS A 29 -0.85 21.66 -13.40
C HIS A 29 -1.60 20.71 -14.36
N PRO A 30 -1.21 20.62 -15.66
CA PRO A 30 -1.92 19.78 -16.63
C PRO A 30 -2.13 18.32 -16.20
N GLU A 31 -1.17 17.73 -15.48
CA GLU A 31 -1.29 16.37 -14.96
C GLU A 31 -2.37 16.24 -13.88
N ILE A 32 -2.55 17.27 -13.03
CA ILE A 32 -3.64 17.32 -12.03
C ILE A 32 -4.98 17.41 -12.75
N LEU A 33 -5.11 18.29 -13.74
CA LEU A 33 -6.32 18.42 -14.55
C LEU A 33 -6.66 17.11 -15.27
N ALA A 34 -5.65 16.41 -15.82
CA ALA A 34 -5.85 15.10 -16.45
C ALA A 34 -6.34 14.03 -15.46
N ALA A 35 -5.80 14.00 -14.24
CA ALA A 35 -6.22 13.09 -13.18
C ALA A 35 -7.65 13.41 -12.71
N MET A 36 -7.98 14.69 -12.45
CA MET A 36 -9.33 15.09 -12.04
C MET A 36 -10.37 14.80 -13.10
N LYS A 37 -10.01 14.91 -14.39
CA LYS A 37 -10.90 14.51 -15.48
C LYS A 37 -11.14 13.00 -15.51
N ARG A 38 -10.09 12.20 -15.31
CA ARG A 38 -10.19 10.73 -15.31
C ARG A 38 -10.97 10.20 -14.10
N ASP A 39 -10.70 10.72 -12.91
CA ASP A 39 -11.13 10.13 -11.64
C ASP A 39 -12.42 10.77 -11.13
N LEU A 40 -12.63 12.07 -11.38
CA LEU A 40 -13.77 12.85 -10.91
C LEU A 40 -14.72 13.30 -12.04
N GLY A 41 -14.34 13.09 -13.32
CA GLY A 41 -15.13 13.50 -14.48
C GLY A 41 -15.16 15.01 -14.73
N LEU A 42 -14.33 15.81 -14.05
CA LEU A 42 -14.31 17.27 -14.14
C LEU A 42 -13.51 17.74 -15.35
N ASP A 43 -14.00 18.74 -16.08
CA ASP A 43 -13.19 19.45 -17.04
C ASP A 43 -12.21 20.44 -16.33
N ALA A 44 -11.32 21.07 -17.12
CA ALA A 44 -10.28 21.93 -16.56
C ALA A 44 -10.86 23.19 -15.85
N GLU A 45 -11.96 23.73 -16.33
CA GLU A 45 -12.62 24.89 -15.72
C GLU A 45 -13.29 24.46 -14.39
N GLN A 46 -14.04 23.38 -14.41
CA GLN A 46 -14.69 22.81 -13.22
C GLN A 46 -13.67 22.44 -12.14
N ALA A 47 -12.55 21.82 -12.51
CA ALA A 47 -11.48 21.45 -11.58
C ALA A 47 -10.85 22.68 -10.90
N ASN A 48 -10.52 23.74 -11.68
CA ASN A 48 -9.97 24.97 -11.12
C ASN A 48 -10.96 25.70 -10.19
N VAL A 49 -12.25 25.75 -10.57
CA VAL A 49 -13.30 26.34 -9.74
C VAL A 49 -13.48 25.58 -8.44
N LEU A 50 -13.52 24.23 -8.51
CA LEU A 50 -13.66 23.37 -7.32
C LEU A 50 -12.52 23.61 -6.34
N VAL A 51 -11.27 23.50 -6.79
CA VAL A 51 -10.10 23.67 -5.92
C VAL A 51 -10.03 25.07 -5.30
N ALA A 52 -10.32 26.13 -6.08
CA ALA A 52 -10.36 27.49 -5.57
C ALA A 52 -11.42 27.65 -4.45
N ARG A 53 -12.59 27.05 -4.61
CA ARG A 53 -13.68 27.03 -3.63
C ARG A 53 -13.28 26.28 -2.35
N GLU A 54 -12.64 25.14 -2.49
CA GLU A 54 -12.17 24.32 -1.36
C GLU A 54 -11.06 25.04 -0.55
N ILE A 55 -10.14 25.72 -1.23
CA ILE A 55 -9.13 26.57 -0.56
C ILE A 55 -9.84 27.68 0.24
N LYS A 56 -10.84 28.33 -0.34
CA LYS A 56 -11.60 29.35 0.38
C LYS A 56 -12.37 28.80 1.58
N ALA A 57 -12.95 27.59 1.44
CA ALA A 57 -13.60 26.91 2.55
C ALA A 57 -12.63 26.65 3.72
N THR A 58 -11.38 26.30 3.44
CA THR A 58 -10.33 26.12 4.48
C THR A 58 -10.10 27.39 5.29
N GLU A 59 -10.05 28.56 4.63
CA GLU A 59 -9.91 29.84 5.33
C GLU A 59 -11.11 30.13 6.26
N VAL A 60 -12.32 29.82 5.81
CA VAL A 60 -13.56 29.98 6.61
C VAL A 60 -13.55 29.00 7.80
N ILE A 61 -13.12 27.75 7.61
CA ILE A 61 -13.01 26.76 8.66
C ILE A 61 -12.10 27.26 9.79
N GLU A 62 -10.93 27.81 9.46
CA GLU A 62 -9.99 28.33 10.47
C GLU A 62 -10.56 29.51 11.26
N GLN A 63 -11.28 30.40 10.58
CA GLN A 63 -12.00 31.51 11.25
C GLN A 63 -13.06 30.99 12.21
N LEU A 64 -13.89 30.06 11.77
CA LEU A 64 -14.95 29.48 12.60
C LEU A 64 -14.40 28.59 13.74
N ARG A 65 -13.30 27.85 13.51
CA ARG A 65 -12.59 27.12 14.55
C ARG A 65 -12.13 28.06 15.67
N THR A 66 -11.55 29.20 15.29
CA THR A 66 -11.11 30.21 16.27
C THR A 66 -12.28 30.82 17.03
N LEU A 67 -13.38 31.15 16.33
CA LEU A 67 -14.56 31.76 16.91
C LEU A 67 -15.29 30.81 17.87
N ALA A 68 -15.51 29.59 17.47
CA ALA A 68 -16.24 28.58 18.24
C ALA A 68 -15.40 27.97 19.40
N GLY A 69 -14.07 28.00 19.29
CA GLY A 69 -13.19 27.45 20.32
C GLY A 69 -13.54 26.00 20.71
N ASN A 70 -13.81 25.76 22.00
CA ASN A 70 -14.18 24.45 22.50
C ASN A 70 -15.55 23.94 22.03
N SER A 71 -16.38 24.80 21.46
CA SER A 71 -17.66 24.43 20.89
C SER A 71 -17.57 24.02 19.41
N PHE A 72 -16.39 24.06 18.80
CA PHE A 72 -16.21 23.59 17.42
C PHE A 72 -16.33 22.07 17.35
N GLY A 73 -17.28 21.57 16.55
CA GLY A 73 -17.57 20.14 16.38
C GLY A 73 -16.90 19.50 15.16
N GLY A 74 -16.36 20.33 14.24
CA GLY A 74 -15.72 19.90 13.01
C GLY A 74 -16.31 20.61 11.78
N ALA A 75 -15.71 20.39 10.62
CA ALA A 75 -16.20 20.92 9.36
C ALA A 75 -15.88 19.96 8.20
N TRP A 76 -16.72 19.93 7.19
CA TRP A 76 -16.54 19.08 5.99
C TRP A 76 -17.32 19.66 4.79
N LEU A 77 -16.93 19.20 3.61
CA LEU A 77 -17.56 19.57 2.36
C LEU A 77 -18.47 18.44 1.85
N VAL A 78 -19.66 18.78 1.40
CA VAL A 78 -20.58 17.89 0.68
C VAL A 78 -21.02 18.61 -0.59
N ASP A 79 -20.78 18.05 -1.74
CA ASP A 79 -21.12 18.64 -3.05
C ASP A 79 -20.63 20.09 -3.21
N GLY A 80 -19.50 20.40 -2.59
CA GLY A 80 -18.90 21.73 -2.56
C GLY A 80 -19.54 22.70 -1.57
N GLU A 81 -20.54 22.31 -0.78
CA GLU A 81 -21.11 23.09 0.30
C GLU A 81 -20.35 22.82 1.61
N LEU A 82 -19.98 23.90 2.33
CA LEU A 82 -19.31 23.80 3.61
C LEU A 82 -20.32 23.58 4.72
N ASN A 83 -20.17 22.47 5.45
CA ASN A 83 -20.90 22.16 6.67
C ASN A 83 -19.97 22.39 7.87
N VAL A 84 -20.50 23.00 8.93
CA VAL A 84 -19.76 23.26 10.16
C VAL A 84 -20.57 22.86 11.37
N ALA A 85 -20.04 21.92 12.14
CA ALA A 85 -20.63 21.44 13.37
C ALA A 85 -20.20 22.30 14.57
N VAL A 86 -21.15 22.60 15.44
CA VAL A 86 -20.93 23.29 16.71
C VAL A 86 -21.73 22.61 17.83
N THR A 87 -21.22 22.62 19.06
CA THR A 87 -21.93 22.09 20.22
C THR A 87 -22.82 23.13 20.91
N ASP A 88 -22.64 24.43 20.57
CA ASP A 88 -23.45 25.52 21.09
C ASP A 88 -24.33 26.07 19.96
N GLU A 89 -25.65 25.94 20.14
CA GLU A 89 -26.66 26.41 19.18
C GLU A 89 -26.58 27.93 18.94
N ALA A 90 -26.08 28.72 19.89
CA ALA A 90 -25.92 30.16 19.76
C ALA A 90 -24.97 30.56 18.61
N LEU A 91 -24.03 29.65 18.23
CA LEU A 91 -23.04 29.89 17.15
C LEU A 91 -23.59 29.64 15.75
N THR A 92 -24.80 29.09 15.61
CA THR A 92 -25.38 28.77 14.29
C THR A 92 -25.56 29.99 13.40
N SER A 93 -25.89 31.16 13.99
CA SER A 93 -26.02 32.42 13.25
C SER A 93 -24.66 32.90 12.69
N ASP A 94 -23.57 32.74 13.45
CA ASP A 94 -22.24 33.15 13.04
C ASP A 94 -21.72 32.22 11.93
N VAL A 95 -21.97 30.91 12.04
CA VAL A 95 -21.66 29.95 10.97
C VAL A 95 -22.42 30.32 9.68
N THR A 96 -23.73 30.57 9.77
CA THR A 96 -24.58 30.94 8.61
C THR A 96 -24.09 32.24 7.97
N ALA A 97 -23.61 33.21 8.76
CA ALA A 97 -23.11 34.49 8.26
C ALA A 97 -21.88 34.34 7.36
N THR A 98 -21.11 33.23 7.47
CA THR A 98 -19.97 32.92 6.58
C THR A 98 -20.40 32.23 5.27
N GLY A 99 -21.66 31.86 5.13
CA GLY A 99 -22.18 31.07 4.01
C GLY A 99 -22.05 29.55 4.20
N ALA A 100 -21.59 29.08 5.38
CA ALA A 100 -21.56 27.67 5.72
C ALA A 100 -22.91 27.21 6.30
N THR A 101 -23.17 25.91 6.22
CA THR A 101 -24.35 25.27 6.81
C THR A 101 -24.03 24.81 8.23
N PRO A 102 -24.69 25.35 9.27
CA PRO A 102 -24.47 24.95 10.65
C PRO A 102 -25.13 23.62 10.99
N LEU A 103 -24.45 22.80 11.79
CA LEU A 103 -25.00 21.61 12.44
C LEU A 103 -24.77 21.68 13.94
N VAL A 104 -25.82 21.42 14.75
CA VAL A 104 -25.63 21.26 16.20
C VAL A 104 -25.38 19.80 16.52
N VAL A 105 -24.24 19.52 17.20
CA VAL A 105 -23.77 18.17 17.49
C VAL A 105 -23.46 18.00 18.98
N SER A 106 -23.33 16.75 19.43
CA SER A 106 -23.14 16.43 20.84
C SER A 106 -21.68 16.52 21.30
N ASN A 107 -20.72 16.23 20.40
CA ASN A 107 -19.31 16.16 20.75
C ASN A 107 -18.53 17.31 20.11
N SER A 108 -17.70 17.98 20.90
CA SER A 108 -16.71 18.88 20.34
C SER A 108 -15.59 18.09 19.65
N LEU A 109 -14.99 18.69 18.64
CA LEU A 109 -13.86 18.07 17.93
C LEU A 109 -12.70 17.81 18.92
N SER A 110 -12.40 18.74 19.83
CA SER A 110 -11.36 18.58 20.85
C SER A 110 -11.56 17.33 21.72
N LYS A 111 -12.81 17.04 22.14
CA LYS A 111 -13.13 15.84 22.92
C LYS A 111 -12.80 14.55 22.15
N LEU A 112 -13.19 14.49 20.86
CA LEU A 112 -12.95 13.31 20.04
C LEU A 112 -11.46 13.16 19.68
N GLU A 113 -10.76 14.29 19.41
CA GLU A 113 -9.31 14.31 19.20
C GLU A 113 -8.52 13.90 20.45
N GLU A 114 -8.97 14.29 21.66
CA GLU A 114 -8.37 13.85 22.93
C GLU A 114 -8.53 12.34 23.14
N ALA A 115 -9.71 11.79 22.83
CA ALA A 115 -9.93 10.35 22.88
C ALA A 115 -9.05 9.59 21.90
N LYS A 116 -8.95 10.09 20.63
CA LYS A 116 -8.02 9.55 19.64
C LYS A 116 -6.57 9.62 20.14
N ALA A 117 -6.13 10.75 20.67
CA ALA A 117 -4.79 10.91 21.21
C ALA A 117 -4.51 10.02 22.44
N ALA A 118 -5.54 9.60 23.18
CA ALA A 118 -5.42 8.61 24.21
C ALA A 118 -5.22 7.20 23.62
N LEU A 119 -5.92 6.84 22.54
CA LEU A 119 -5.69 5.60 21.80
C LEU A 119 -4.26 5.53 21.22
N ASP A 120 -3.74 6.64 20.69
CA ASP A 120 -2.38 6.72 20.14
C ASP A 120 -1.29 6.39 21.18
N LYS A 121 -1.60 6.50 22.49
CA LYS A 121 -0.69 6.15 23.60
C LYS A 121 -0.80 4.70 24.04
N ILE A 122 -1.85 4.00 23.62
CA ILE A 122 -2.03 2.59 23.91
C ILE A 122 -1.20 1.80 22.92
N ASP A 123 -0.26 0.99 23.40
CA ASP A 123 0.40 0.02 22.54
C ASP A 123 -0.59 -1.12 22.23
N ILE A 124 -1.38 -0.91 21.18
CA ILE A 124 -2.43 -1.84 20.75
C ILE A 124 -1.84 -3.22 20.45
N ALA A 125 -0.58 -3.29 20.00
CA ALA A 125 0.12 -4.55 19.76
C ALA A 125 0.45 -5.33 21.04
N GLN A 126 0.64 -4.65 22.18
CA GLN A 126 0.97 -5.26 23.46
C GLN A 126 -0.23 -5.54 24.36
N THR A 127 -1.38 -4.89 24.13
CA THR A 127 -2.60 -5.09 24.91
C THR A 127 -3.33 -6.40 24.58
N LEU A 128 -2.85 -7.13 23.58
CA LEU A 128 -3.40 -8.42 23.22
C LEU A 128 -3.00 -9.50 24.23
N ASP A 129 -4.00 -10.26 24.69
CA ASP A 129 -3.78 -11.55 25.33
C ASP A 129 -2.84 -12.38 24.43
N LYS A 130 -1.73 -12.88 25.01
CA LYS A 130 -0.65 -13.65 24.34
C LYS A 130 -1.13 -14.87 23.49
N ARG A 131 -2.44 -15.01 23.27
CA ARG A 131 -3.08 -16.08 22.48
C ARG A 131 -3.55 -15.66 21.10
N SER A 132 -3.57 -14.35 20.75
CA SER A 132 -3.91 -13.88 19.41
C SER A 132 -2.69 -13.18 18.83
N GLU A 133 -2.10 -13.76 17.79
CA GLU A 133 -0.85 -13.31 17.17
C GLU A 133 -0.98 -11.99 16.37
N GLU A 134 -2.19 -11.45 16.16
CA GLU A 134 -2.39 -10.21 15.38
C GLU A 134 -3.48 -9.32 16.00
N THR A 135 -3.20 -8.02 16.05
CA THR A 135 -4.25 -7.03 16.33
C THR A 135 -5.14 -6.94 15.09
N GLY A 136 -6.43 -7.08 15.26
CA GLY A 136 -7.36 -6.87 14.16
C GLY A 136 -7.89 -5.44 14.06
N ILE A 137 -7.26 -4.46 14.72
CA ILE A 137 -7.61 -3.04 14.64
C ILE A 137 -6.85 -2.44 13.46
N ALA A 138 -7.56 -2.08 12.40
CA ALA A 138 -6.99 -1.65 11.12
C ALA A 138 -6.68 -0.15 11.10
N ALA A 139 -7.59 0.67 11.63
CA ALA A 139 -7.46 2.12 11.67
C ALA A 139 -8.39 2.71 12.73
N TYR A 140 -8.16 3.95 13.12
CA TYR A 140 -9.13 4.75 13.87
C TYR A 140 -8.93 6.23 13.57
N TYR A 141 -10.04 6.97 13.52
CA TYR A 141 -10.07 8.38 13.16
C TYR A 141 -11.33 9.07 13.67
N VAL A 142 -11.29 10.40 13.74
CA VAL A 142 -12.49 11.19 14.04
C VAL A 142 -13.25 11.43 12.73
N ASP A 143 -14.48 10.90 12.65
CA ASP A 143 -15.42 11.25 11.60
C ASP A 143 -16.19 12.50 12.04
N VAL A 144 -15.84 13.64 11.47
CA VAL A 144 -16.47 14.93 11.82
C VAL A 144 -17.90 15.04 11.33
N ALA A 145 -18.26 14.34 10.25
CA ALA A 145 -19.63 14.34 9.72
C ALA A 145 -20.56 13.49 10.58
N ALA A 146 -20.09 12.33 11.04
CA ALA A 146 -20.81 11.48 12.00
C ALA A 146 -20.72 12.01 13.42
N ASN A 147 -19.81 12.94 13.73
CA ASN A 147 -19.48 13.46 15.06
C ASN A 147 -19.11 12.35 16.05
N LYS A 148 -18.28 11.39 15.63
CA LYS A 148 -17.87 10.21 16.37
C LYS A 148 -16.41 9.85 16.14
N LEU A 149 -15.84 9.07 17.07
CA LEU A 149 -14.62 8.31 16.81
C LEU A 149 -14.99 7.02 16.08
N VAL A 150 -14.40 6.78 14.93
CA VAL A 150 -14.55 5.52 14.18
C VAL A 150 -13.35 4.65 14.42
N LEU A 151 -13.58 3.34 14.69
CA LEU A 151 -12.55 2.31 14.73
C LEU A 151 -12.87 1.27 13.65
N GLU A 152 -11.90 0.98 12.79
CA GLU A 152 -11.99 -0.06 11.78
C GLU A 152 -11.31 -1.32 12.29
N ALA A 153 -12.01 -2.44 12.27
CA ALA A 153 -11.52 -3.70 12.81
C ALA A 153 -11.92 -4.90 11.94
N LEU A 154 -11.09 -5.95 11.93
CA LEU A 154 -11.49 -7.24 11.39
C LEU A 154 -12.67 -7.81 12.19
N ALA A 155 -13.52 -8.62 11.55
CA ALA A 155 -14.73 -9.18 12.16
C ALA A 155 -14.50 -9.87 13.52
N GLY A 156 -13.32 -10.50 13.71
CA GLY A 156 -12.94 -11.13 14.99
C GLY A 156 -12.47 -10.18 16.08
N SER A 157 -12.29 -8.88 15.78
CA SER A 157 -11.71 -7.88 16.69
C SER A 157 -12.66 -6.70 17.00
N THR A 158 -13.91 -6.75 16.58
CA THR A 158 -14.88 -5.66 16.81
C THR A 158 -15.15 -5.42 18.28
N ALA A 159 -15.30 -6.48 19.09
CA ALA A 159 -15.46 -6.36 20.54
C ALA A 159 -14.24 -5.70 21.22
N GLN A 160 -13.04 -5.97 20.73
CA GLN A 160 -11.82 -5.33 21.22
C GLN A 160 -11.80 -3.84 20.86
N ALA A 161 -12.23 -3.46 19.65
CA ALA A 161 -12.34 -2.06 19.24
C ALA A 161 -13.30 -1.28 20.12
N GLU A 162 -14.46 -1.86 20.47
CA GLU A 162 -15.41 -1.26 21.40
C GLU A 162 -14.81 -1.07 22.81
N GLU A 163 -14.07 -2.06 23.29
CA GLU A 163 -13.43 -1.98 24.62
C GLU A 163 -12.36 -0.87 24.64
N LEU A 164 -11.57 -0.74 23.57
CA LEU A 164 -10.58 0.33 23.42
C LEU A 164 -11.25 1.71 23.41
N ALA A 165 -12.36 1.89 22.72
CA ALA A 165 -13.11 3.15 22.73
C ALA A 165 -13.63 3.50 24.13
N LYS A 166 -14.17 2.52 24.87
CA LYS A 166 -14.62 2.69 26.26
C LYS A 166 -13.45 2.98 27.20
N GLN A 167 -12.29 2.34 26.99
CA GLN A 167 -11.08 2.56 27.79
C GLN A 167 -10.57 4.01 27.71
N VAL A 168 -10.74 4.68 26.57
CA VAL A 168 -10.38 6.10 26.42
C VAL A 168 -11.51 7.06 26.82
N GLY A 169 -12.55 6.57 27.48
CA GLY A 169 -13.61 7.36 28.10
C GLY A 169 -14.79 7.69 27.21
N LEU A 170 -14.95 7.05 26.05
CA LEU A 170 -16.10 7.24 25.17
C LEU A 170 -17.26 6.33 25.58
N VAL A 171 -18.49 6.83 25.42
CA VAL A 171 -19.73 6.06 25.53
C VAL A 171 -20.21 5.62 24.15
N GLU A 172 -21.12 4.63 24.08
CA GLU A 172 -21.56 4.00 22.82
C GLU A 172 -22.11 4.99 21.75
N SER A 173 -22.66 6.13 22.17
CA SER A 173 -23.13 7.16 21.22
C SER A 173 -21.99 7.98 20.59
N GLU A 174 -20.76 7.88 21.08
CA GLU A 174 -19.61 8.72 20.73
C GLU A 174 -18.59 8.03 19.83
N PHE A 175 -18.77 6.74 19.59
CA PHE A 175 -17.92 5.97 18.66
C PHE A 175 -18.74 5.04 17.77
N GLU A 176 -18.11 4.56 16.70
CA GLU A 176 -18.60 3.50 15.81
C GLU A 176 -17.47 2.50 15.53
N VAL A 177 -17.84 1.22 15.39
CA VAL A 177 -16.90 0.19 14.93
C VAL A 177 -17.33 -0.30 13.56
N HIS A 178 -16.47 -0.11 12.57
CA HIS A 178 -16.67 -0.57 11.21
C HIS A 178 -15.87 -1.85 10.98
N THR A 179 -16.54 -2.89 10.45
CA THR A 179 -15.84 -4.13 10.08
C THR A 179 -15.17 -3.97 8.73
N VAL A 180 -13.87 -4.30 8.66
CA VAL A 180 -13.09 -4.36 7.42
C VAL A 180 -12.70 -5.80 7.09
N GLU A 181 -12.47 -6.08 5.80
CA GLU A 181 -12.13 -7.43 5.35
C GLU A 181 -10.64 -7.76 5.51
N GLU A 182 -9.77 -6.74 5.45
CA GLU A 182 -8.32 -6.91 5.52
C GLU A 182 -7.63 -5.75 6.26
N MET A 183 -6.43 -6.03 6.79
CA MET A 183 -5.59 -5.02 7.43
C MET A 183 -4.90 -4.13 6.39
N PRO A 184 -4.73 -2.82 6.65
CA PRO A 184 -3.92 -1.96 5.81
C PRO A 184 -2.49 -2.49 5.66
N SER A 185 -1.97 -2.45 4.45
CA SER A 185 -0.59 -2.84 4.15
C SER A 185 0.12 -1.77 3.35
N THR A 186 1.44 -1.68 3.51
CA THR A 186 2.27 -0.79 2.67
C THR A 186 2.43 -1.40 1.29
N PHE A 187 2.36 -0.56 0.26
CA PHE A 187 2.53 -0.98 -1.12
C PHE A 187 4.01 -1.19 -1.44
N ALA A 188 4.34 -2.32 -2.07
CA ALA A 188 5.68 -2.64 -2.52
C ALA A 188 5.69 -2.92 -4.03
N THR A 189 6.79 -2.58 -4.69
CA THR A 189 7.06 -3.03 -6.06
C THR A 189 7.90 -4.29 -5.99
N VAL A 190 7.40 -5.38 -6.57
CA VAL A 190 8.06 -6.69 -6.65
C VAL A 190 8.69 -6.85 -8.02
N ARG A 191 10.00 -7.03 -8.07
CA ARG A 191 10.79 -7.23 -9.30
C ARG A 191 11.62 -8.51 -9.19
N GLY A 192 11.89 -9.13 -10.30
CA GLY A 192 12.82 -10.25 -10.35
C GLY A 192 14.19 -9.88 -9.76
N GLY A 193 14.80 -10.77 -8.99
CA GLY A 193 16.08 -10.56 -8.33
C GLY A 193 16.01 -9.84 -6.97
N ASP A 194 14.93 -9.12 -6.65
CA ASP A 194 14.80 -8.44 -5.35
C ASP A 194 14.74 -9.45 -4.19
N ALA A 195 15.24 -9.04 -3.01
CA ALA A 195 15.16 -9.85 -1.80
C ALA A 195 13.74 -9.93 -1.26
N TYR A 196 13.36 -11.09 -0.75
CA TYR A 196 12.21 -11.25 0.11
C TYR A 196 12.51 -12.19 1.28
N TYR A 197 11.72 -12.08 2.34
CA TYR A 197 11.89 -12.84 3.57
C TYR A 197 10.72 -13.80 3.77
N ILE A 198 11.01 -14.99 4.26
CA ILE A 198 10.04 -16.04 4.53
C ILE A 198 9.87 -16.12 6.05
N ASN A 199 8.62 -15.87 6.55
CA ASN A 199 8.32 -15.86 7.99
C ASN A 199 9.34 -15.02 8.80
N ASN A 200 9.82 -13.91 8.24
CA ASN A 200 10.81 -13.00 8.82
C ASN A 200 12.13 -13.65 9.26
N SER A 201 12.47 -14.82 8.77
CA SER A 201 13.65 -15.60 9.22
C SER A 201 14.61 -15.96 8.10
N ALA A 202 14.14 -16.53 6.99
CA ALA A 202 14.95 -16.92 5.85
C ALA A 202 14.84 -15.88 4.72
N ARG A 203 15.89 -15.72 3.91
CA ARG A 203 15.93 -14.80 2.77
C ARG A 203 16.11 -15.56 1.48
N CYS A 204 15.28 -15.23 0.49
CA CYS A 204 15.41 -15.67 -0.89
C CYS A 204 15.26 -14.46 -1.85
N SER A 205 15.35 -14.73 -3.13
CA SER A 205 15.20 -13.74 -4.20
C SER A 205 13.93 -14.02 -5.02
N VAL A 206 13.28 -12.95 -5.46
CA VAL A 206 12.15 -13.03 -6.40
C VAL A 206 12.62 -13.59 -7.73
N GLY A 207 11.90 -14.56 -8.28
CA GLY A 207 12.13 -15.04 -9.63
C GLY A 207 11.53 -14.08 -10.66
N PHE A 208 10.24 -14.22 -10.92
CA PHE A 208 9.53 -13.38 -11.87
C PHE A 208 8.15 -13.01 -11.35
N SER A 209 7.74 -11.78 -11.63
CA SER A 209 6.38 -11.33 -11.39
C SER A 209 5.41 -12.01 -12.35
N VAL A 210 4.27 -12.44 -11.81
CA VAL A 210 3.10 -12.93 -12.52
C VAL A 210 1.90 -12.06 -12.17
N THR A 211 0.81 -12.11 -12.95
CA THR A 211 -0.35 -11.23 -12.78
C THR A 211 -1.00 -11.28 -11.40
N THR A 212 -0.79 -12.36 -10.67
CA THR A 212 -1.39 -12.60 -9.34
C THR A 212 -0.37 -12.74 -8.21
N GLY A 213 0.91 -12.35 -8.45
CA GLY A 213 1.97 -12.50 -7.48
C GLY A 213 3.36 -12.68 -8.10
N PHE A 214 4.15 -13.61 -7.60
CA PHE A 214 5.47 -13.91 -8.15
C PHE A 214 5.85 -15.39 -7.96
N VAL A 215 6.83 -15.85 -8.73
CA VAL A 215 7.40 -17.19 -8.62
C VAL A 215 8.80 -17.14 -8.02
N SER A 216 9.19 -18.21 -7.33
CA SER A 216 10.50 -18.37 -6.70
C SER A 216 10.85 -19.86 -6.59
N ALA A 217 11.92 -20.23 -5.88
CA ALA A 217 12.27 -21.61 -5.62
C ALA A 217 11.36 -22.27 -4.57
N GLY A 218 11.14 -23.58 -4.70
CA GLY A 218 10.33 -24.36 -3.77
C GLY A 218 10.98 -24.51 -2.39
N HIS A 219 12.30 -24.71 -2.36
CA HIS A 219 13.04 -24.84 -1.11
C HIS A 219 13.06 -23.56 -0.26
N CYS A 220 12.64 -22.41 -0.80
CA CYS A 220 12.53 -21.15 -0.04
C CYS A 220 11.43 -21.18 1.02
N GLY A 221 10.28 -21.87 0.75
CA GLY A 221 9.20 -21.90 1.71
C GLY A 221 8.12 -22.91 1.36
N SER A 222 7.32 -23.28 2.35
CA SER A 222 6.19 -24.21 2.21
C SER A 222 4.89 -23.42 2.01
N SER A 223 3.84 -24.09 1.48
CA SER A 223 2.50 -23.52 1.37
C SER A 223 2.01 -22.97 2.71
N GLY A 224 1.44 -21.77 2.69
CA GLY A 224 1.01 -21.02 3.87
C GLY A 224 2.08 -20.12 4.50
N ALA A 225 3.36 -20.25 4.12
CA ALA A 225 4.41 -19.34 4.62
C ALA A 225 4.21 -17.92 4.10
N ALA A 226 4.46 -16.92 4.95
CA ALA A 226 4.39 -15.51 4.58
C ALA A 226 5.67 -15.08 3.83
N ALA A 227 5.49 -14.26 2.79
CA ALA A 227 6.56 -13.57 2.09
C ALA A 227 6.47 -12.07 2.41
N THR A 228 7.59 -11.48 2.87
CA THR A 228 7.64 -10.08 3.31
C THR A 228 8.85 -9.34 2.72
N THR A 229 8.79 -8.01 2.73
CA THR A 229 9.96 -7.15 2.51
C THR A 229 10.91 -7.19 3.70
N THR A 230 12.09 -6.57 3.56
CA THR A 230 13.04 -6.35 4.69
C THR A 230 12.41 -5.56 5.85
N SER A 231 11.45 -4.67 5.56
CA SER A 231 10.73 -3.89 6.57
C SER A 231 9.53 -4.62 7.18
N GLY A 232 9.27 -5.87 6.79
CA GLY A 232 8.14 -6.67 7.28
C GLY A 232 6.83 -6.45 6.53
N ALA A 233 6.78 -5.58 5.50
CA ALA A 233 5.58 -5.39 4.69
C ALA A 233 5.22 -6.68 3.93
N SER A 234 3.94 -7.05 3.89
CA SER A 234 3.48 -8.26 3.22
C SER A 234 3.63 -8.17 1.71
N LEU A 235 4.33 -9.12 1.13
CA LEU A 235 4.39 -9.34 -0.32
C LEU A 235 3.39 -10.39 -0.78
N GLY A 236 3.01 -11.32 0.10
CA GLY A 236 2.09 -12.39 -0.22
C GLY A 236 2.28 -13.65 0.61
N THR A 237 1.64 -14.73 0.19
CA THR A 237 1.69 -16.04 0.85
C THR A 237 1.99 -17.12 -0.16
N PHE A 238 2.81 -18.09 0.22
CA PHE A 238 3.10 -19.26 -0.60
C PHE A 238 1.81 -20.05 -0.85
N ALA A 239 1.30 -19.95 -2.07
CA ALA A 239 0.11 -20.69 -2.49
C ALA A 239 0.43 -22.14 -2.91
N GLY A 240 1.67 -22.38 -3.33
CA GLY A 240 2.17 -23.72 -3.66
C GLY A 240 3.69 -23.76 -3.66
N SER A 241 4.23 -24.94 -3.33
CA SER A 241 5.67 -25.19 -3.31
C SER A 241 5.94 -26.66 -3.65
N VAL A 242 6.94 -26.89 -4.48
CA VAL A 242 7.45 -28.22 -4.86
C VAL A 242 8.95 -28.26 -4.60
N PHE A 243 9.38 -29.05 -3.65
CA PHE A 243 10.78 -29.36 -3.33
C PHE A 243 10.86 -30.39 -2.19
N PRO A 244 11.74 -31.39 -2.26
CA PRO A 244 12.42 -31.92 -3.43
C PRO A 244 11.48 -32.72 -4.35
N GLY A 245 11.97 -33.31 -5.43
CA GLY A 245 11.23 -34.20 -6.31
C GLY A 245 11.22 -33.75 -7.77
N ASN A 246 10.04 -33.56 -8.35
CA ASN A 246 9.88 -33.23 -9.77
C ASN A 246 10.08 -31.73 -10.06
N GLY A 247 10.91 -31.05 -9.28
CA GLY A 247 11.23 -29.64 -9.46
C GLY A 247 11.59 -28.94 -8.16
N ASP A 248 11.99 -27.67 -8.30
CA ASP A 248 12.28 -26.75 -7.20
C ASP A 248 11.66 -25.39 -7.51
N TYR A 249 10.37 -25.24 -7.23
CA TYR A 249 9.62 -24.03 -7.57
C TYR A 249 8.46 -23.78 -6.61
N SER A 250 8.13 -22.50 -6.49
CA SER A 250 6.99 -22.03 -5.72
C SER A 250 6.24 -20.91 -6.43
N TYR A 251 4.98 -20.74 -6.05
CA TYR A 251 4.16 -19.61 -6.40
C TYR A 251 3.71 -18.90 -5.12
N ILE A 252 4.01 -17.62 -5.04
CA ILE A 252 3.58 -16.73 -3.97
C ILE A 252 2.42 -15.88 -4.51
N ARG A 253 1.22 -16.11 -3.94
CA ARG A 253 0.07 -15.25 -4.23
C ARG A 253 0.30 -13.91 -3.57
N GLY A 254 0.27 -12.84 -4.34
CA GLY A 254 0.53 -11.50 -3.89
C GLY A 254 -0.56 -10.94 -2.96
N SER A 255 -0.15 -10.14 -1.98
CA SER A 255 -1.07 -9.32 -1.19
C SER A 255 -1.61 -8.17 -2.03
N SER A 256 -2.81 -7.69 -1.70
CA SER A 256 -3.42 -6.53 -2.33
C SER A 256 -2.53 -5.29 -2.21
N GLY A 257 -2.62 -4.39 -3.20
CA GLY A 257 -1.87 -3.13 -3.23
C GLY A 257 -0.41 -3.24 -3.70
N ASN A 258 0.20 -4.43 -3.76
CA ASN A 258 1.54 -4.58 -4.33
C ASN A 258 1.53 -4.45 -5.85
N THR A 259 2.59 -3.86 -6.40
CA THR A 259 2.83 -3.81 -7.86
C THR A 259 3.78 -4.93 -8.27
N PHE A 260 3.31 -5.83 -9.13
CA PHE A 260 4.13 -6.89 -9.72
C PHE A 260 4.68 -6.39 -11.05
N SER A 261 5.98 -6.05 -11.07
CA SER A 261 6.64 -5.43 -12.24
C SER A 261 7.21 -6.48 -13.19
N GLY A 262 6.99 -6.30 -14.50
CA GLY A 262 7.61 -7.13 -15.56
C GLY A 262 9.11 -6.85 -15.76
N THR A 263 9.84 -6.54 -14.68
CA THR A 263 11.25 -6.18 -14.74
C THR A 263 12.08 -7.01 -13.76
N ILE A 264 13.40 -7.05 -14.02
CA ILE A 264 14.43 -7.69 -13.19
C ILE A 264 15.38 -6.60 -12.69
N ASN A 265 15.73 -6.62 -11.43
CA ASN A 265 16.73 -5.72 -10.85
C ASN A 265 18.12 -6.02 -11.45
N ASN A 266 18.79 -5.02 -12.01
CA ASN A 266 20.14 -5.19 -12.58
C ASN A 266 21.25 -4.89 -11.57
N TYR A 267 20.92 -4.50 -10.35
CA TYR A 267 21.83 -4.13 -9.26
C TYR A 267 22.86 -3.03 -9.62
N SER A 268 22.58 -2.28 -10.69
CA SER A 268 23.40 -1.13 -11.14
C SER A 268 22.55 0.14 -11.27
N GLY A 269 21.43 0.22 -10.53
CA GLY A 269 20.53 1.37 -10.51
C GLY A 269 19.44 1.34 -11.59
N GLY A 270 19.30 0.24 -12.35
CA GLY A 270 18.29 0.08 -13.38
C GLY A 270 17.58 -1.26 -13.34
N THR A 271 16.81 -1.54 -14.40
CA THR A 271 16.05 -2.78 -14.56
C THR A 271 16.21 -3.36 -15.96
N ILE A 272 15.91 -4.64 -16.11
CA ILE A 272 15.86 -5.37 -17.36
C ILE A 272 14.40 -5.76 -17.60
N ALA A 273 13.82 -5.32 -18.72
CA ALA A 273 12.44 -5.65 -19.09
C ALA A 273 12.29 -7.14 -19.44
N VAL A 274 11.21 -7.76 -18.98
CA VAL A 274 10.83 -9.14 -19.33
C VAL A 274 9.84 -9.08 -20.48
N ALA A 275 10.26 -9.50 -21.67
CA ALA A 275 9.41 -9.49 -22.86
C ALA A 275 8.71 -10.84 -23.13
N GLY A 276 9.20 -11.93 -22.54
CA GLY A 276 8.68 -13.28 -22.74
C GLY A 276 9.48 -14.35 -22.01
N SER A 277 9.29 -15.62 -22.39
CA SER A 277 9.94 -16.79 -21.78
C SER A 277 10.36 -17.84 -22.81
N THR A 278 10.87 -17.41 -23.95
CA THR A 278 11.44 -18.34 -24.94
C THR A 278 12.67 -19.01 -24.36
N ALA A 279 12.67 -20.34 -24.30
CA ALA A 279 13.75 -21.13 -23.70
C ALA A 279 15.05 -21.06 -24.50
N SER A 280 16.17 -20.90 -23.82
CA SER A 280 17.50 -20.87 -24.39
C SER A 280 18.07 -22.28 -24.60
N ALA A 281 18.80 -22.46 -25.71
CA ALA A 281 19.50 -23.71 -26.02
C ALA A 281 20.79 -23.87 -25.21
N VAL A 282 21.33 -25.09 -25.15
CA VAL A 282 22.68 -25.35 -24.62
C VAL A 282 23.72 -24.52 -25.39
N GLY A 283 24.64 -23.92 -24.66
CA GLY A 283 25.66 -23.00 -25.18
C GLY A 283 25.22 -21.53 -25.22
N ALA A 284 23.93 -21.23 -25.09
CA ALA A 284 23.43 -19.85 -25.08
C ALA A 284 23.93 -19.07 -23.85
N SER A 285 24.12 -17.76 -24.04
CA SER A 285 24.41 -16.84 -22.95
C SER A 285 23.23 -16.70 -22.02
N ILE A 286 23.47 -16.72 -20.72
CA ILE A 286 22.47 -16.60 -19.69
C ILE A 286 23.00 -15.79 -18.50
N CYS A 287 22.14 -14.98 -17.91
CA CYS A 287 22.46 -14.22 -16.70
C CYS A 287 21.52 -14.59 -15.58
N ARG A 288 21.96 -14.34 -14.36
CA ARG A 288 21.18 -14.48 -13.12
C ARG A 288 21.17 -13.14 -12.37
N SER A 289 20.02 -12.79 -11.81
CA SER A 289 19.87 -11.71 -10.81
C SER A 289 19.41 -12.29 -9.48
N GLY A 290 20.10 -11.93 -8.40
CA GLY A 290 19.77 -12.38 -7.05
C GLY A 290 20.28 -11.44 -5.98
N SER A 291 19.66 -11.49 -4.82
CA SER A 291 19.78 -10.47 -3.76
C SER A 291 21.07 -10.51 -2.95
N THR A 292 21.87 -11.54 -3.08
CA THR A 292 23.18 -11.65 -2.41
C THR A 292 24.31 -11.15 -3.28
N THR A 293 24.42 -11.66 -4.49
CA THR A 293 25.58 -11.40 -5.35
C THR A 293 25.28 -10.51 -6.55
N GLY A 294 24.02 -10.07 -6.70
CA GLY A 294 23.61 -9.22 -7.82
C GLY A 294 23.52 -9.99 -9.13
N VAL A 295 24.07 -9.42 -10.22
CA VAL A 295 23.99 -10.00 -11.55
C VAL A 295 25.29 -10.70 -11.93
N HIS A 296 25.18 -11.97 -12.32
CA HIS A 296 26.26 -12.78 -12.89
C HIS A 296 25.80 -13.46 -14.17
N CYS A 297 26.69 -13.64 -15.13
CA CYS A 297 26.39 -14.23 -16.42
C CYS A 297 27.34 -15.42 -16.75
N GLY A 298 26.88 -16.28 -17.62
CA GLY A 298 27.62 -17.43 -18.10
C GLY A 298 26.90 -18.09 -19.29
N THR A 299 26.89 -19.40 -19.36
CA THR A 299 26.28 -20.18 -20.46
C THR A 299 25.48 -21.35 -19.93
N VAL A 300 24.42 -21.72 -20.63
CA VAL A 300 23.65 -22.95 -20.42
C VAL A 300 24.55 -24.15 -20.75
N ARG A 301 24.66 -25.14 -19.84
CA ARG A 301 25.50 -26.32 -19.98
C ARG A 301 24.72 -27.59 -20.32
N ALA A 302 23.59 -27.77 -19.67
CA ALA A 302 22.73 -28.94 -19.91
C ALA A 302 21.27 -28.61 -19.57
N LEU A 303 20.34 -29.27 -20.24
CA LEU A 303 18.90 -29.21 -19.96
C LEU A 303 18.47 -30.53 -19.31
N GLY A 304 17.40 -30.50 -18.51
CA GLY A 304 16.81 -31.69 -17.87
C GLY A 304 17.72 -32.37 -16.84
N ALA A 305 18.62 -31.62 -16.20
CA ALA A 305 19.55 -32.15 -15.21
C ALA A 305 18.82 -32.66 -13.97
N THR A 306 19.36 -33.74 -13.38
CA THR A 306 18.93 -34.26 -12.08
C THR A 306 20.01 -33.96 -11.06
N VAL A 307 19.65 -33.31 -9.96
CA VAL A 307 20.55 -32.87 -8.91
C VAL A 307 20.18 -33.53 -7.59
N THR A 308 21.15 -33.99 -6.85
CA THR A 308 20.95 -34.56 -5.52
C THR A 308 21.43 -33.54 -4.48
N TYR A 309 20.49 -32.93 -3.77
CA TYR A 309 20.73 -32.09 -2.60
C TYR A 309 20.68 -32.93 -1.32
N SER A 310 21.14 -32.39 -0.20
CA SER A 310 21.02 -33.05 1.10
C SER A 310 19.56 -33.34 1.51
N GLN A 311 18.62 -32.53 1.02
CA GLN A 311 17.18 -32.65 1.25
C GLN A 311 16.51 -33.68 0.32
N GLY A 312 17.17 -34.09 -0.76
CA GLY A 312 16.64 -35.04 -1.72
C GLY A 312 17.00 -34.72 -3.17
N ARG A 313 16.54 -35.57 -4.07
CA ARG A 313 16.78 -35.46 -5.51
C ARG A 313 15.75 -34.52 -6.15
N VAL A 314 16.22 -33.63 -7.05
CA VAL A 314 15.40 -32.74 -7.87
C VAL A 314 15.70 -33.00 -9.34
N THR A 315 14.65 -33.13 -10.16
CA THR A 315 14.73 -33.42 -11.59
C THR A 315 14.29 -32.23 -12.44
N GLY A 316 14.64 -32.23 -13.73
CA GLY A 316 14.16 -31.24 -14.70
C GLY A 316 14.89 -29.90 -14.69
N LEU A 317 16.00 -29.78 -13.97
CA LEU A 317 16.75 -28.53 -13.85
C LEU A 317 17.63 -28.24 -15.07
N THR A 318 17.90 -26.97 -15.31
CA THR A 318 18.92 -26.51 -16.28
C THR A 318 20.23 -26.19 -15.57
N GLN A 319 21.34 -26.75 -16.08
CA GLN A 319 22.68 -26.51 -15.56
C GLN A 319 23.36 -25.33 -16.27
N THR A 320 24.06 -24.50 -15.53
CA THR A 320 24.87 -23.37 -16.03
C THR A 320 26.23 -23.32 -15.35
N ASN A 321 27.15 -22.51 -15.87
CA ASN A 321 28.38 -22.12 -15.19
C ASN A 321 28.28 -20.71 -14.55
N VAL A 322 27.08 -20.21 -14.35
CA VAL A 322 26.83 -19.00 -13.57
C VAL A 322 27.04 -19.33 -12.10
N CYS A 323 27.67 -18.44 -11.32
CA CYS A 323 27.78 -18.60 -9.88
C CYS A 323 26.49 -18.15 -9.14
N ALA A 324 26.30 -18.65 -7.93
CA ALA A 324 25.28 -18.21 -6.99
C ALA A 324 25.72 -18.49 -5.55
N GLU A 325 25.19 -17.73 -4.60
CA GLU A 325 25.45 -17.87 -3.18
C GLU A 325 24.14 -17.92 -2.38
N PRO A 326 24.17 -18.35 -1.09
CA PRO A 326 22.99 -18.39 -0.24
C PRO A 326 22.25 -17.05 -0.22
N GLY A 327 20.91 -17.08 -0.46
CA GLY A 327 20.07 -15.91 -0.61
C GLY A 327 19.78 -15.53 -2.07
N ASP A 328 20.57 -15.98 -3.05
CA ASP A 328 20.25 -15.88 -4.48
C ASP A 328 19.20 -16.91 -4.92
N SER A 329 18.87 -17.87 -4.07
CA SER A 329 17.80 -18.86 -4.27
C SER A 329 16.51 -18.23 -4.74
N GLY A 330 15.87 -18.80 -5.76
CA GLY A 330 14.66 -18.28 -6.36
C GLY A 330 14.85 -17.14 -7.33
N GLY A 331 16.02 -16.49 -7.37
CA GLY A 331 16.35 -15.34 -8.24
C GLY A 331 16.24 -15.64 -9.73
N SER A 332 16.08 -14.59 -10.53
CA SER A 332 15.77 -14.67 -11.97
C SER A 332 16.94 -15.14 -12.80
N PHE A 333 16.80 -16.24 -13.55
CA PHE A 333 17.65 -16.55 -14.69
C PHE A 333 17.02 -16.02 -15.98
N TYR A 334 17.76 -15.28 -16.80
CA TYR A 334 17.25 -14.65 -18.01
C TYR A 334 18.30 -14.62 -19.12
N SER A 335 17.84 -14.55 -20.39
CA SER A 335 18.69 -14.37 -21.57
C SER A 335 18.11 -13.22 -22.40
N GLY A 336 18.87 -12.11 -22.50
CA GLY A 336 18.31 -10.85 -23.01
C GLY A 336 17.08 -10.44 -22.20
N SER A 337 15.93 -10.29 -22.86
CA SER A 337 14.63 -9.98 -22.21
C SER A 337 13.75 -11.23 -21.98
N GLN A 338 14.29 -12.44 -22.12
CA GLN A 338 13.52 -13.68 -21.98
C GLN A 338 13.76 -14.32 -20.61
N ALA A 339 12.70 -14.49 -19.83
CA ALA A 339 12.72 -15.24 -18.57
C ALA A 339 13.08 -16.71 -18.85
N GLN A 340 14.04 -17.26 -18.12
CA GLN A 340 14.49 -18.63 -18.30
C GLN A 340 14.11 -19.52 -17.10
N GLY A 341 14.29 -19.07 -15.89
CA GLY A 341 13.96 -19.87 -14.70
C GLY A 341 14.31 -19.20 -13.39
N VAL A 342 14.14 -19.96 -12.32
CA VAL A 342 14.44 -19.52 -10.93
C VAL A 342 15.58 -20.33 -10.35
N THR A 343 16.50 -19.67 -9.64
CA THR A 343 17.70 -20.29 -9.04
C THR A 343 17.29 -21.39 -8.06
N SER A 344 17.73 -22.63 -8.32
CA SER A 344 17.53 -23.77 -7.42
C SER A 344 18.71 -23.89 -6.44
N GLY A 345 19.89 -24.16 -6.94
CA GLY A 345 21.09 -24.32 -6.13
C GLY A 345 22.30 -24.64 -6.97
N GLY A 346 23.43 -24.90 -6.33
CA GLY A 346 24.65 -25.14 -7.07
C GLY A 346 25.85 -25.49 -6.17
N SER A 347 27.04 -25.34 -6.74
CA SER A 347 28.32 -25.50 -6.07
C SER A 347 29.33 -24.42 -6.52
N GLY A 348 30.34 -24.13 -5.70
CA GLY A 348 31.26 -23.02 -5.89
C GLY A 348 30.72 -21.70 -5.31
N ASP A 349 31.37 -20.60 -5.67
CA ASP A 349 31.02 -19.23 -5.23
C ASP A 349 31.24 -18.21 -6.35
N CYS A 350 30.91 -16.95 -6.11
CA CYS A 350 31.08 -15.90 -7.11
C CYS A 350 32.49 -15.27 -7.12
N THR A 351 33.41 -15.75 -6.30
CA THR A 351 34.83 -15.36 -6.30
C THR A 351 35.67 -16.31 -7.17
N SER A 352 35.47 -17.61 -6.99
CA SER A 352 36.24 -18.66 -7.69
C SER A 352 35.52 -19.27 -8.89
N GLY A 353 34.21 -18.94 -9.06
CA GLY A 353 33.34 -19.52 -10.06
C GLY A 353 32.50 -20.67 -9.51
N GLY A 354 31.41 -20.98 -10.21
CA GLY A 354 30.47 -21.98 -9.73
C GLY A 354 29.65 -22.63 -10.83
N THR A 355 28.95 -23.68 -10.46
CA THR A 355 27.91 -24.32 -11.24
C THR A 355 26.58 -24.08 -10.56
N THR A 356 25.61 -23.48 -11.26
CA THR A 356 24.27 -23.28 -10.72
C THR A 356 23.22 -23.96 -11.58
N TYR A 357 22.22 -24.48 -10.92
CA TYR A 357 21.05 -25.08 -11.55
C TYR A 357 19.83 -24.18 -11.33
N PHE A 358 18.97 -24.07 -12.33
CA PHE A 358 17.70 -23.36 -12.22
C PHE A 358 16.51 -24.20 -12.67
N GLN A 359 15.36 -23.94 -12.07
CA GLN A 359 14.10 -24.53 -12.50
C GLN A 359 13.54 -23.73 -13.68
N PRO A 360 13.23 -24.34 -14.84
CA PRO A 360 12.67 -23.66 -15.99
C PRO A 360 11.34 -22.95 -15.67
N VAL A 361 11.22 -21.66 -16.04
CA VAL A 361 10.04 -20.83 -15.70
C VAL A 361 8.75 -21.31 -16.35
N ASN A 362 8.81 -21.82 -17.59
CA ASN A 362 7.61 -22.27 -18.31
C ASN A 362 6.92 -23.47 -17.62
N GLU A 363 7.69 -24.32 -16.94
CA GLU A 363 7.15 -25.42 -16.13
C GLU A 363 6.39 -24.87 -14.93
N ILE A 364 6.91 -23.83 -14.26
CA ILE A 364 6.26 -23.17 -13.13
C ILE A 364 4.95 -22.48 -13.56
N LEU A 365 5.01 -21.71 -14.68
CA LEU A 365 3.85 -21.03 -15.24
C LEU A 365 2.74 -22.05 -15.59
N SER A 366 3.12 -23.17 -16.20
CA SER A 366 2.19 -24.24 -16.56
C SER A 366 1.59 -24.94 -15.33
N ALA A 367 2.44 -25.24 -14.33
CA ALA A 367 2.02 -25.99 -13.13
C ALA A 367 0.96 -25.24 -12.30
N TYR A 368 1.03 -23.91 -12.26
CA TYR A 368 0.10 -23.07 -11.49
C TYR A 368 -0.88 -22.26 -12.36
N GLY A 369 -0.86 -22.41 -13.69
CA GLY A 369 -1.72 -21.65 -14.61
C GLY A 369 -1.47 -20.14 -14.57
N LEU A 370 -0.20 -19.72 -14.49
CA LEU A 370 0.21 -18.33 -14.30
C LEU A 370 0.55 -17.61 -15.60
N THR A 371 0.33 -16.30 -15.61
CA THR A 371 0.70 -15.41 -16.70
C THR A 371 1.84 -14.48 -16.26
N LEU A 372 2.96 -14.52 -17.00
CA LEU A 372 4.13 -13.68 -16.74
C LEU A 372 3.79 -12.20 -16.99
N VAL A 373 4.15 -11.33 -16.05
CA VAL A 373 4.07 -9.86 -16.26
C VAL A 373 5.22 -9.47 -17.18
N ARG A 374 4.88 -8.67 -18.19
CA ARG A 374 5.86 -8.13 -19.17
C ARG A 374 6.09 -6.65 -18.89
N GLY A 375 7.33 -6.18 -19.09
CA GLY A 375 7.74 -4.79 -18.89
C GLY A 375 8.08 -4.07 -20.19
#